data_8d2451a7df92cdaa7be6c91ba661a66d
#
_entry.id   8d2451a7df92cdaa7be6c91ba661a66d
#
_cell.length_a   1.000
_cell.length_b   1.000
_cell.length_c   1.000
_cell.angle_alpha   90.00
_cell.angle_beta   90.00
_cell.angle_gamma   90.00
#
_symmetry.space_group_name_H-M   'P 1'
#
loop_
_entity.id
_entity.type
_entity.pdbx_description
1 polymer ?
#
loop_
_entity_poly.entity_id
_entity_poly.type
_entity_poly.pdbx_seq_one_letter_code
_entity_poly.pdbx_strand_id
1 'polypeptide(L)'
;MEYLQKLKIFKLSRKVVFGIFLVIMSASVLYVDHYLPEKTMGYITGDSVKRTDKDGPISSSNPADGPTIDVYYISLTVEGGDDKDVLVLRNEDTRSSWPFYFKYNSADLYALAQKYSKSHQLVMVNHYGIRSPYFSWFPNLTNIEPAAAGDSTTSLWRCFFNLLHIAIWLYVGFKLFMFTLKIEDNID
;
A
#
# COMPACT_ATOMS: atom_id res chain seq x y z
N MET A 1 -13.15 -1.44 -50.84
CA MET A 1 -12.44 -0.35 -50.10
C MET A 1 -13.04 -0.12 -48.71
N GLU A 2 -14.33 -0.02 -48.57
CA GLU A 2 -15.05 0.20 -47.32
C GLU A 2 -14.77 -0.89 -46.26
N TYR A 3 -14.76 -2.17 -46.65
CA TYR A 3 -14.43 -3.31 -45.78
C TYR A 3 -13.02 -3.20 -45.18
N LEU A 4 -12.00 -2.94 -45.97
CA LEU A 4 -10.63 -2.77 -45.51
C LEU A 4 -10.46 -1.60 -44.53
N GLN A 5 -11.26 -0.54 -44.74
CA GLN A 5 -11.27 0.61 -43.85
C GLN A 5 -11.91 0.25 -42.47
N LYS A 6 -13.04 -0.45 -42.48
CA LYS A 6 -13.69 -0.96 -41.26
C LYS A 6 -12.78 -1.88 -40.47
N LEU A 7 -12.13 -2.82 -41.13
CA LEU A 7 -11.18 -3.74 -40.49
C LEU A 7 -9.98 -3.01 -39.89
N LYS A 8 -9.45 -1.99 -40.58
CA LYS A 8 -8.34 -1.17 -40.05
C LYS A 8 -8.72 -0.37 -38.82
N ILE A 9 -9.92 0.21 -38.80
CA ILE A 9 -10.47 0.96 -37.67
C ILE A 9 -10.70 0.00 -36.51
N PHE A 10 -11.27 -1.19 -36.73
CA PHE A 10 -11.45 -2.19 -35.67
C PHE A 10 -10.11 -2.65 -35.04
N LYS A 11 -9.12 -2.97 -35.87
CA LYS A 11 -7.77 -3.36 -35.38
C LYS A 11 -7.10 -2.24 -34.56
N LEU A 12 -7.31 -0.99 -34.93
CA LEU A 12 -6.80 0.16 -34.17
C LEU A 12 -7.55 0.32 -32.85
N SER A 13 -8.89 0.24 -32.86
CA SER A 13 -9.70 0.35 -31.64
C SER A 13 -9.41 -0.78 -30.68
N ARG A 14 -9.17 -2.02 -31.14
CA ARG A 14 -8.75 -3.15 -30.33
C ARG A 14 -7.44 -2.87 -29.58
N LYS A 15 -6.42 -2.32 -30.23
CA LYS A 15 -5.15 -1.95 -29.60
C LYS A 15 -5.35 -0.91 -28.51
N VAL A 16 -6.20 0.09 -28.74
CA VAL A 16 -6.54 1.13 -27.76
C VAL A 16 -7.25 0.51 -26.55
N VAL A 17 -8.23 -0.35 -26.77
CA VAL A 17 -8.96 -1.05 -25.68
C VAL A 17 -8.01 -1.87 -24.82
N PHE A 18 -7.10 -2.66 -25.43
CA PHE A 18 -6.10 -3.42 -24.67
C PHE A 18 -5.09 -2.50 -23.95
N GLY A 19 -4.72 -1.38 -24.55
CA GLY A 19 -3.88 -0.37 -23.89
C GLY A 19 -4.54 0.19 -22.63
N ILE A 20 -5.80 0.59 -22.73
CA ILE A 20 -6.58 1.06 -21.58
C ILE A 20 -6.74 -0.04 -20.52
N PHE A 21 -7.05 -1.27 -20.95
CA PHE A 21 -7.12 -2.43 -20.05
C PHE A 21 -5.84 -2.64 -19.26
N LEU A 22 -4.67 -2.59 -19.91
CA LEU A 22 -3.39 -2.75 -19.23
C LEU A 22 -3.11 -1.62 -18.23
N VAL A 23 -3.46 -0.38 -18.56
CA VAL A 23 -3.31 0.76 -17.65
C VAL A 23 -4.19 0.58 -16.41
N ILE A 24 -5.47 0.21 -16.60
CA ILE A 24 -6.41 -0.03 -15.49
C ILE A 24 -5.93 -1.20 -14.61
N MET A 25 -5.50 -2.30 -15.24
CA MET A 25 -4.95 -3.46 -14.56
C MET A 25 -3.74 -3.07 -13.70
N SER A 26 -2.77 -2.38 -14.27
CA SER A 26 -1.56 -1.96 -13.57
C SER A 26 -1.88 -1.02 -12.40
N ALA A 27 -2.73 -0.02 -12.61
CA ALA A 27 -3.17 0.89 -11.57
C ALA A 27 -3.90 0.15 -10.43
N SER A 28 -4.76 -0.82 -10.78
CA SER A 28 -5.48 -1.65 -9.82
C SER A 28 -4.55 -2.54 -9.00
N VAL A 29 -3.53 -3.16 -9.62
CA VAL A 29 -2.55 -3.98 -8.91
C VAL A 29 -1.75 -3.12 -7.92
N LEU A 30 -1.26 -1.97 -8.34
CA LEU A 30 -0.53 -1.04 -7.46
C LEU A 30 -1.42 -0.53 -6.32
N TYR A 31 -2.69 -0.24 -6.60
CA TYR A 31 -3.64 0.22 -5.59
C TYR A 31 -3.91 -0.86 -4.54
N VAL A 32 -4.17 -2.09 -4.95
CA VAL A 32 -4.40 -3.21 -4.02
C VAL A 32 -3.15 -3.51 -3.22
N ASP A 33 -1.99 -3.62 -3.87
CA ASP A 33 -0.72 -3.89 -3.20
C ASP A 33 -0.37 -2.84 -2.13
N HIS A 34 -0.71 -1.57 -2.37
CA HIS A 34 -0.52 -0.48 -1.40
C HIS A 34 -1.25 -0.73 -0.07
N TYR A 35 -2.41 -1.38 -0.10
CA TYR A 35 -3.21 -1.63 1.10
C TYR A 35 -3.02 -3.03 1.69
N LEU A 36 -2.22 -3.89 1.05
CA LEU A 36 -1.92 -5.21 1.58
C LEU A 36 -0.85 -5.15 2.70
N PRO A 37 -0.94 -6.06 3.69
CA PRO A 37 -0.02 -6.05 4.81
C PRO A 37 1.41 -6.42 4.38
N GLU A 38 2.36 -5.67 4.88
CA GLU A 38 3.79 -5.89 4.76
C GLU A 38 4.43 -6.09 6.12
N LYS A 39 5.52 -6.86 6.18
CA LYS A 39 6.27 -7.13 7.39
C LYS A 39 7.68 -6.59 7.25
N THR A 40 8.12 -5.84 8.23
CA THR A 40 9.52 -5.35 8.30
C THR A 40 10.09 -5.68 9.67
N MET A 41 11.30 -6.21 9.69
CA MET A 41 12.01 -6.53 10.92
C MET A 41 13.06 -5.47 11.21
N GLY A 42 13.21 -5.11 12.49
CA GLY A 42 14.18 -4.10 12.88
C GLY A 42 14.09 -3.70 14.33
N TYR A 43 14.80 -2.62 14.67
CA TYR A 43 14.85 -2.06 16.02
C TYR A 43 14.12 -0.73 16.06
N ILE A 44 13.24 -0.53 17.03
CA ILE A 44 12.59 0.77 17.23
C ILE A 44 13.62 1.73 17.83
N THR A 45 13.91 2.80 17.11
CA THR A 45 14.96 3.77 17.44
C THR A 45 14.42 5.12 17.88
N GLY A 46 13.12 5.36 17.71
CA GLY A 46 12.50 6.60 18.14
C GLY A 46 11.00 6.61 17.95
N ASP A 47 10.38 7.55 18.63
CA ASP A 47 8.96 7.82 18.50
C ASP A 47 8.71 9.35 18.57
N SER A 48 7.64 9.79 17.98
CA SER A 48 7.20 11.19 18.06
C SER A 48 5.69 11.30 17.90
N VAL A 49 5.15 12.35 18.50
CA VAL A 49 3.73 12.71 18.35
C VAL A 49 3.66 14.04 17.61
N LYS A 50 2.86 14.09 16.54
CA LYS A 50 2.60 15.32 15.81
C LYS A 50 1.12 15.62 15.87
N ARG A 51 0.78 16.83 16.30
CA ARG A 51 -0.59 17.32 16.22
C ARG A 51 -0.89 17.73 14.79
N THR A 52 -2.00 17.25 14.26
CA THR A 52 -2.44 17.52 12.88
C THR A 52 -3.87 18.03 12.88
N ASP A 53 -4.22 18.82 11.89
CA ASP A 53 -5.58 19.19 11.53
C ASP A 53 -5.90 18.72 10.10
N LYS A 54 -6.96 19.24 9.50
CA LYS A 54 -7.38 18.91 8.13
C LYS A 54 -6.30 19.24 7.06
N ASP A 55 -5.46 20.24 7.33
CA ASP A 55 -4.45 20.75 6.38
C ASP A 55 -3.07 20.14 6.63
N GLY A 56 -2.91 19.28 7.64
CA GLY A 56 -1.69 18.54 7.93
C GLY A 56 -1.06 18.86 9.29
N PRO A 57 0.24 18.57 9.47
CA PRO A 57 0.92 18.81 10.73
C PRO A 57 0.95 20.31 11.11
N ILE A 58 0.57 20.59 12.36
CA ILE A 58 0.58 21.94 12.89
C ILE A 58 2.02 22.44 13.08
N SER A 59 2.30 23.63 12.60
CA SER A 59 3.59 24.30 12.69
C SER A 59 3.41 25.81 12.73
N SER A 60 4.51 26.56 12.85
CA SER A 60 4.46 28.03 12.74
C SER A 60 3.97 28.53 11.37
N SER A 61 4.20 27.76 10.31
CA SER A 61 3.74 28.05 8.94
C SER A 61 2.33 27.48 8.65
N ASN A 62 1.83 26.59 9.48
CA ASN A 62 0.50 26.00 9.39
C ASN A 62 -0.13 25.96 10.80
N PRO A 63 -0.61 27.09 11.33
CA PRO A 63 -1.25 27.13 12.65
C PRO A 63 -2.60 26.40 12.61
N ALA A 64 -3.00 25.84 13.75
CA ALA A 64 -4.27 25.11 13.86
C ALA A 64 -5.46 26.04 13.55
N ASP A 65 -6.33 25.63 12.63
CA ASP A 65 -7.53 26.36 12.22
C ASP A 65 -8.84 25.57 12.47
N GLY A 66 -8.77 24.46 13.23
CA GLY A 66 -9.92 23.60 13.52
C GLY A 66 -9.64 22.49 14.52
N PRO A 67 -10.48 21.44 14.53
CA PRO A 67 -10.27 20.27 15.37
C PRO A 67 -8.94 19.59 15.04
N THR A 68 -8.19 19.25 16.08
CA THR A 68 -6.87 18.63 15.96
C THR A 68 -6.87 17.21 16.48
N ILE A 69 -6.02 16.36 15.89
CA ILE A 69 -5.73 15.00 16.33
C ILE A 69 -4.24 14.81 16.53
N ASP A 70 -3.86 13.99 17.51
CA ASP A 70 -2.48 13.61 17.72
C ASP A 70 -2.20 12.34 16.89
N VAL A 71 -1.18 12.42 16.04
CA VAL A 71 -0.72 11.31 15.20
C VAL A 71 0.61 10.83 15.72
N TYR A 72 0.69 9.54 16.01
CA TYR A 72 1.91 8.88 16.47
C TYR A 72 2.77 8.47 15.29
N TYR A 73 4.08 8.70 15.39
CA TYR A 73 5.09 8.22 14.45
C TYR A 73 6.10 7.37 15.18
N ILE A 74 6.50 6.26 14.57
CA ILE A 74 7.46 5.30 15.13
C ILE A 74 8.55 5.10 14.11
N SER A 75 9.80 5.28 14.52
CA SER A 75 10.98 5.09 13.69
C SER A 75 11.58 3.71 13.93
N LEU A 76 11.75 2.94 12.87
CA LEU A 76 12.32 1.60 12.86
C LEU A 76 13.61 1.62 12.03
N THR A 77 14.74 1.22 12.61
CA THR A 77 15.94 0.89 11.84
C THR A 77 15.81 -0.55 11.35
N VAL A 78 15.84 -0.76 10.04
CA VAL A 78 15.62 -2.06 9.42
C VAL A 78 16.79 -3.00 9.69
N GLU A 79 16.53 -4.24 10.11
CA GLU A 79 17.58 -5.24 10.32
C GLU A 79 18.28 -5.60 9.02
N GLY A 80 19.61 -5.62 9.02
CA GLY A 80 20.43 -5.92 7.84
C GLY A 80 20.56 -4.80 6.83
N GLY A 81 19.91 -3.67 7.06
CA GLY A 81 20.12 -2.43 6.30
C GLY A 81 21.31 -1.61 6.81
N ASP A 82 21.65 -0.54 6.09
CA ASP A 82 22.60 0.44 6.58
C ASP A 82 21.98 1.24 7.75
N ASP A 83 22.81 1.88 8.59
CA ASP A 83 22.36 2.76 9.70
C ASP A 83 21.41 3.90 9.24
N LYS A 84 21.33 4.14 7.93
CA LYS A 84 20.46 5.12 7.30
C LYS A 84 19.11 4.55 6.86
N ASP A 85 18.93 3.23 6.89
CA ASP A 85 17.68 2.58 6.49
C ASP A 85 16.65 2.65 7.62
N VAL A 86 16.15 3.87 7.83
CA VAL A 86 15.12 4.14 8.81
C VAL A 86 13.75 4.22 8.14
N LEU A 87 12.86 3.31 8.52
CA LEU A 87 11.47 3.32 8.16
C LEU A 87 10.66 4.09 9.21
N VAL A 88 10.09 5.21 8.83
CA VAL A 88 9.15 5.95 9.68
C VAL A 88 7.73 5.48 9.38
N LEU A 89 7.08 4.99 10.40
CA LEU A 89 5.71 4.47 10.38
C LEU A 89 4.76 5.47 11.05
N ARG A 90 3.64 5.72 10.42
CA ARG A 90 2.49 6.39 11.02
C ARG A 90 1.70 5.37 11.83
N ASN A 91 1.11 5.75 12.93
CA ASN A 91 0.36 4.84 13.79
C ASN A 91 -1.02 5.45 14.11
N GLU A 92 -1.96 5.23 13.21
CA GLU A 92 -3.33 5.73 13.33
C GLU A 92 -4.34 4.59 13.33
N ASP A 93 -5.46 4.82 14.00
CA ASP A 93 -6.59 3.90 13.99
C ASP A 93 -7.36 4.01 12.67
N THR A 94 -7.54 2.88 11.99
CA THR A 94 -8.36 2.80 10.79
C THR A 94 -9.84 2.66 11.12
N ARG A 95 -10.15 2.20 12.33
CA ARG A 95 -11.51 1.93 12.78
C ARG A 95 -12.26 1.05 11.74
N SER A 96 -13.52 1.37 11.44
CA SER A 96 -14.33 0.68 10.43
C SER A 96 -14.20 1.30 9.03
N SER A 97 -13.19 2.17 8.81
CA SER A 97 -12.93 2.80 7.53
C SER A 97 -11.98 1.97 6.68
N TRP A 98 -11.99 2.24 5.36
CA TRP A 98 -11.00 1.68 4.46
C TRP A 98 -9.58 1.95 4.95
N PRO A 99 -8.67 0.97 4.93
CA PRO A 99 -8.71 -0.36 4.29
C PRO A 99 -9.24 -1.51 5.19
N PHE A 100 -10.14 -1.27 6.12
CA PHE A 100 -10.86 -2.25 6.97
C PHE A 100 -9.95 -3.13 7.85
N TYR A 101 -8.84 -2.57 8.33
CA TYR A 101 -7.99 -3.28 9.31
C TYR A 101 -8.63 -3.36 10.71
N PHE A 102 -9.72 -2.63 10.94
CA PHE A 102 -10.43 -2.57 12.23
C PHE A 102 -9.48 -2.29 13.41
N LYS A 103 -8.49 -1.44 13.17
CA LYS A 103 -7.50 -1.07 14.17
C LYS A 103 -8.07 0.03 15.08
N TYR A 104 -7.99 -0.19 16.40
CA TYR A 104 -8.46 0.69 17.46
C TYR A 104 -7.45 0.86 18.59
N ASN A 105 -6.21 0.41 18.40
CA ASN A 105 -5.19 0.26 19.45
C ASN A 105 -3.92 1.08 19.19
N SER A 106 -4.03 2.22 18.53
CA SER A 106 -2.86 3.04 18.22
C SER A 106 -2.11 3.51 19.48
N ALA A 107 -2.82 3.82 20.56
CA ALA A 107 -2.21 4.21 21.82
C ALA A 107 -1.44 3.04 22.47
N ASP A 108 -1.99 1.82 22.43
CA ASP A 108 -1.33 0.62 22.98
C ASP A 108 -0.07 0.27 22.19
N LEU A 109 -0.14 0.34 20.85
CA LEU A 109 1.01 0.13 19.98
C LEU A 109 2.10 1.19 20.19
N TYR A 110 1.72 2.43 20.48
CA TYR A 110 2.65 3.48 20.81
C TYR A 110 3.38 3.19 22.13
N ALA A 111 2.67 2.77 23.17
CA ALA A 111 3.26 2.36 24.45
C ALA A 111 4.18 1.13 24.29
N LEU A 112 3.78 0.18 23.45
CA LEU A 112 4.58 -1.00 23.12
C LEU A 112 5.88 -0.61 22.37
N ALA A 113 5.79 0.31 21.43
CA ALA A 113 6.95 0.84 20.72
C ALA A 113 7.96 1.50 21.66
N GLN A 114 7.49 2.29 22.63
CA GLN A 114 8.35 2.89 23.65
C GLN A 114 9.05 1.83 24.53
N LYS A 115 8.34 0.75 24.88
CA LYS A 115 8.91 -0.38 25.63
C LYS A 115 10.03 -1.03 24.83
N TYR A 116 9.80 -1.37 23.54
CA TYR A 116 10.79 -2.04 22.72
C TYR A 116 11.97 -1.13 22.35
N SER A 117 11.74 0.16 22.18
CA SER A 117 12.81 1.13 21.99
C SER A 117 13.78 1.15 23.20
N LYS A 118 13.26 1.14 24.43
CA LYS A 118 14.08 1.11 25.66
C LYS A 118 14.82 -0.20 25.85
N SER A 119 14.24 -1.31 25.44
CA SER A 119 14.86 -2.65 25.60
C SER A 119 15.80 -3.01 24.44
N HIS A 120 15.88 -2.19 23.38
CA HIS A 120 16.61 -2.49 22.15
C HIS A 120 16.31 -3.90 21.62
N GLN A 121 15.05 -4.32 21.73
CA GLN A 121 14.60 -5.63 21.29
C GLN A 121 14.30 -5.61 19.79
N LEU A 122 14.73 -6.68 19.09
CA LEU A 122 14.34 -6.92 17.69
C LEU A 122 12.83 -7.17 17.62
N VAL A 123 12.17 -6.49 16.72
CA VAL A 123 10.72 -6.58 16.52
C VAL A 123 10.36 -6.79 15.06
N MET A 124 9.24 -7.48 14.83
CA MET A 124 8.53 -7.53 13.56
C MET A 124 7.40 -6.53 13.60
N VAL A 125 7.40 -5.58 12.67
CA VAL A 125 6.31 -4.63 12.49
C VAL A 125 5.48 -5.01 11.29
N ASN A 126 4.16 -5.07 11.46
CA ASN A 126 3.20 -5.21 10.37
C ASN A 126 2.69 -3.83 10.01
N HIS A 127 2.69 -3.50 8.74
CA HIS A 127 2.23 -2.20 8.25
C HIS A 127 1.62 -2.34 6.85
N TYR A 128 0.96 -1.31 6.36
CA TYR A 128 0.54 -1.18 4.97
C TYR A 128 0.84 0.23 4.47
N GLY A 129 0.90 0.39 3.16
CA GLY A 129 1.19 1.66 2.53
C GLY A 129 2.66 1.82 2.13
N ILE A 130 2.93 2.80 1.31
CA ILE A 130 4.25 3.06 0.74
C ILE A 130 4.86 4.29 1.41
N ARG A 131 6.16 4.22 1.72
CA ARG A 131 6.92 5.40 2.10
C ARG A 131 7.27 6.22 0.86
N SER A 132 6.76 7.45 0.78
CA SER A 132 7.14 8.40 -0.26
C SER A 132 7.60 9.73 0.37
N PRO A 133 8.89 10.08 0.26
CA PRO A 133 9.38 11.37 0.71
C PRO A 133 8.75 12.54 -0.07
N TYR A 134 8.50 12.36 -1.37
CA TYR A 134 7.96 13.41 -2.24
C TYR A 134 6.55 13.85 -1.87
N PHE A 135 5.72 12.89 -1.41
CA PHE A 135 4.33 13.15 -1.01
C PHE A 135 4.15 13.17 0.51
N SER A 136 5.23 13.07 1.27
CA SER A 136 5.16 12.93 2.74
C SER A 136 4.23 11.79 3.21
N TRP A 137 4.18 10.70 2.43
CA TRP A 137 3.40 9.52 2.78
C TRP A 137 4.20 8.61 3.69
N PHE A 138 3.52 8.08 4.69
CA PHE A 138 4.07 7.16 5.66
C PHE A 138 3.22 5.89 5.72
N PRO A 139 3.83 4.69 5.71
CA PRO A 139 3.08 3.45 5.94
C PRO A 139 2.41 3.49 7.32
N ASN A 140 1.22 2.90 7.41
CA ASN A 140 0.50 2.85 8.68
C ASN A 140 0.80 1.53 9.40
N LEU A 141 1.31 1.62 10.61
CA LEU A 141 1.57 0.50 11.50
C LEU A 141 0.27 -0.19 11.89
N THR A 142 0.24 -1.52 11.83
CA THR A 142 -0.94 -2.32 12.23
C THR A 142 -0.66 -3.19 13.45
N ASN A 143 0.58 -3.67 13.62
CA ASN A 143 0.98 -4.49 14.77
C ASN A 143 2.48 -4.45 15.01
N ILE A 144 2.90 -4.74 16.25
CA ILE A 144 4.30 -4.92 16.67
C ILE A 144 4.40 -6.20 17.48
N GLU A 145 5.31 -7.08 17.09
CA GLU A 145 5.57 -8.35 17.77
C GLU A 145 7.07 -8.52 18.02
N PRO A 146 7.48 -9.21 19.09
CA PRO A 146 8.87 -9.62 19.25
C PRO A 146 9.29 -10.50 18.09
N ALA A 147 10.53 -10.34 17.63
CA ALA A 147 11.08 -11.13 16.54
C ALA A 147 12.41 -11.79 16.95
N ALA A 148 12.76 -12.88 16.26
CA ALA A 148 14.06 -13.52 16.35
C ALA A 148 14.81 -13.33 15.01
N ALA A 149 16.13 -13.28 15.08
CA ALA A 149 16.97 -13.23 13.89
C ALA A 149 16.68 -14.43 12.97
N GLY A 150 16.35 -14.15 11.72
CA GLY A 150 15.96 -15.18 10.72
C GLY A 150 14.46 -15.43 10.59
N ASP A 151 13.61 -14.74 11.35
CA ASP A 151 12.18 -14.79 11.11
C ASP A 151 11.82 -14.27 9.71
N SER A 152 10.78 -14.87 9.10
CA SER A 152 10.37 -14.50 7.76
C SER A 152 9.58 -13.20 7.74
N THR A 153 10.04 -12.24 6.95
CA THR A 153 9.32 -11.00 6.65
C THR A 153 8.26 -11.16 5.55
N THR A 154 8.12 -12.37 4.97
CA THR A 154 7.16 -12.61 3.90
C THR A 154 5.74 -12.61 4.45
N SER A 155 4.90 -11.73 3.92
CA SER A 155 3.47 -11.73 4.18
C SER A 155 2.75 -12.70 3.23
N LEU A 156 2.37 -13.89 3.73
CA LEU A 156 1.64 -14.88 2.94
C LEU A 156 0.29 -14.34 2.44
N TRP A 157 -0.37 -13.50 3.24
CA TRP A 157 -1.61 -12.82 2.83
C TRP A 157 -1.39 -11.89 1.65
N ARG A 158 -0.30 -11.10 1.65
CA ARG A 158 0.06 -10.25 0.51
C ARG A 158 0.29 -11.07 -0.75
N CYS A 159 1.06 -12.15 -0.66
CA CYS A 159 1.30 -13.05 -1.78
C CYS A 159 -0.01 -13.65 -2.31
N PHE A 160 -0.86 -14.17 -1.44
CA PHE A 160 -2.14 -14.78 -1.81
C PHE A 160 -3.07 -13.79 -2.52
N PHE A 161 -3.29 -12.62 -1.94
CA PHE A 161 -4.20 -11.63 -2.53
C PHE A 161 -3.66 -11.06 -3.84
N ASN A 162 -2.35 -10.83 -3.96
CA ASN A 162 -1.75 -10.39 -5.22
C ASN A 162 -1.89 -11.44 -6.31
N LEU A 163 -1.64 -12.71 -6.01
CA LEU A 163 -1.82 -13.79 -6.97
C LEU A 163 -3.29 -13.94 -7.40
N LEU A 164 -4.22 -13.89 -6.45
CA LEU A 164 -5.65 -13.92 -6.75
C LEU A 164 -6.07 -12.73 -7.62
N HIS A 165 -5.61 -11.53 -7.30
CA HIS A 165 -5.90 -10.31 -8.05
C HIS A 165 -5.39 -10.40 -9.50
N ILE A 166 -4.15 -10.84 -9.69
CA ILE A 166 -3.57 -11.07 -11.02
C ILE A 166 -4.37 -12.13 -11.80
N ALA A 167 -4.75 -13.24 -11.14
CA ALA A 167 -5.55 -14.28 -11.79
C ALA A 167 -6.91 -13.76 -12.29
N ILE A 168 -7.58 -12.91 -11.50
CA ILE A 168 -8.83 -12.24 -11.91
C ILE A 168 -8.60 -11.40 -13.16
N TRP A 169 -7.55 -10.59 -13.20
CA TRP A 169 -7.24 -9.74 -14.34
C TRP A 169 -6.86 -10.54 -15.59
N LEU A 170 -6.13 -11.65 -15.44
CA LEU A 170 -5.85 -12.57 -16.56
C LEU A 170 -7.13 -13.17 -17.11
N TYR A 171 -8.07 -13.58 -16.25
CA TYR A 171 -9.38 -14.06 -16.67
C TYR A 171 -10.19 -13.00 -17.41
N VAL A 172 -10.25 -11.77 -16.91
CA VAL A 172 -10.93 -10.64 -17.57
C VAL A 172 -10.28 -10.33 -18.91
N GLY A 173 -8.95 -10.31 -18.98
CA GLY A 173 -8.21 -10.11 -20.23
C GLY A 173 -8.48 -11.19 -21.26
N PHE A 174 -8.53 -12.47 -20.83
CA PHE A 174 -8.91 -13.59 -21.68
C PHE A 174 -10.33 -13.43 -22.23
N LYS A 175 -11.30 -13.08 -21.39
CA LYS A 175 -12.68 -12.82 -21.84
C LYS A 175 -12.77 -11.65 -22.82
N LEU A 176 -12.05 -10.57 -22.56
CA LEU A 176 -11.96 -9.43 -23.47
C LEU A 176 -11.37 -9.83 -24.83
N PHE A 177 -10.31 -10.64 -24.83
CA PHE A 177 -9.69 -11.16 -26.04
C PHE A 177 -10.67 -12.01 -26.85
N MET A 178 -11.32 -12.99 -26.21
CA MET A 178 -12.33 -13.85 -26.88
C MET A 178 -13.50 -13.04 -27.44
N PHE A 179 -13.93 -12.01 -26.72
CA PHE A 179 -14.97 -11.10 -27.19
C PHE A 179 -14.54 -10.34 -28.46
N THR A 180 -13.30 -9.84 -28.49
CA THR A 180 -12.79 -9.15 -29.69
C THR A 180 -12.62 -10.06 -30.89
N LEU A 181 -12.24 -11.35 -30.69
CA LEU A 181 -12.20 -12.33 -31.80
C LEU A 181 -13.60 -12.56 -32.38
N LYS A 182 -14.61 -12.76 -31.52
CA LYS A 182 -15.99 -12.98 -31.98
C LYS A 182 -16.53 -11.78 -32.80
N ILE A 183 -16.12 -10.55 -32.48
CA ILE A 183 -16.48 -9.39 -33.29
C ILE A 183 -15.77 -9.41 -34.65
N GLU A 184 -14.50 -9.82 -34.71
CA GLU A 184 -13.73 -9.93 -35.94
C GLU A 184 -14.39 -10.95 -36.88
N ASP A 185 -14.78 -12.13 -36.40
CA ASP A 185 -15.47 -13.18 -37.15
C ASP A 185 -16.85 -12.71 -37.72
N ASN A 186 -17.52 -11.78 -37.05
CA ASN A 186 -18.81 -11.24 -37.52
C ASN A 186 -18.64 -10.10 -38.52
N ILE A 187 -17.44 -9.60 -38.75
CA ILE A 187 -17.13 -8.54 -39.72
C ILE A 187 -16.70 -9.16 -41.07
N ASP A 188 -16.15 -10.40 -41.04
CA ASP A 188 -15.77 -11.19 -42.21
C ASP A 188 -16.99 -11.89 -42.82
#